data_4ae5e9c23f6c4a7874488c995aba82a6
#
_entry.id   4ae5e9c23f6c4a7874488c995aba82a6
#
_cell.length_a   1.000
_cell.length_b   1.000
_cell.length_c   1.000
_cell.angle_alpha   90.00
_cell.angle_beta   90.00
_cell.angle_gamma   90.00
#
_symmetry.space_group_name_H-M   'P 1'
#
loop_
_entity.id
_entity.type
_entity.pdbx_description
1 polymer ?
#
loop_
_entity_poly.entity_id
_entity_poly.type
_entity_poly.pdbx_seq_one_letter_code
_entity_poly.pdbx_strand_id
1 'polypeptide(L)'
;MAQIAAGDVGGPLAALYGRYGRRLFRFGVQHLSDQGLAEEMVQETFVRLWRTAGRFDAEKSSVGTYLYVIARSVAADIRKRPSSRPLMSVEDADVPPIPDSVDQILDSVIVREAFDTLGPAHAEVIRLAHEEGLTQQQIADRLVLPLGTVKTRTFHGMRALRTALIERGFHDV
;
A
#
# COMPACT_ATOMS: atom_id res chain seq x y z
N MET A 1 15.05 2.94 9.50
CA MET A 1 14.29 2.11 10.49
C MET A 1 15.06 1.97 11.81
N ALA A 2 16.32 1.55 11.83
CA ALA A 2 17.09 1.42 13.06
C ALA A 2 17.16 2.72 13.92
N GLN A 3 17.34 3.87 13.28
CA GLN A 3 17.36 5.17 13.97
C GLN A 3 15.99 5.52 14.60
N ILE A 4 14.90 5.22 13.90
CA ILE A 4 13.53 5.39 14.45
C ILE A 4 13.30 4.49 15.63
N ALA A 5 13.76 3.24 15.57
CA ALA A 5 13.68 2.28 16.68
C ALA A 5 14.53 2.71 17.89
N ALA A 6 15.62 3.44 17.66
CA ALA A 6 16.46 4.02 18.70
C ALA A 6 15.93 5.33 19.30
N GLY A 7 14.76 5.81 18.85
CA GLY A 7 14.12 7.02 19.36
C GLY A 7 14.45 8.32 18.61
N ASP A 8 15.30 8.26 17.57
CA ASP A 8 15.52 9.41 16.68
C ASP A 8 14.38 9.52 15.67
N VAL A 9 13.38 10.29 16.04
CA VAL A 9 12.12 10.38 15.30
C VAL A 9 12.10 11.52 14.28
N GLY A 10 12.86 12.61 14.53
CA GLY A 10 12.74 13.85 13.78
C GLY A 10 13.17 13.72 12.32
N GLY A 11 14.42 13.43 12.07
CA GLY A 11 15.00 13.36 10.72
C GLY A 11 14.53 12.14 9.93
N PRO A 12 14.72 10.91 10.44
CA PRO A 12 14.40 9.69 9.69
C PRO A 12 12.91 9.53 9.36
N LEU A 13 12.03 9.90 10.30
CA LEU A 13 10.58 9.81 10.08
C LEU A 13 10.10 10.85 9.06
N ALA A 14 10.64 12.09 9.14
CA ALA A 14 10.34 13.14 8.17
C ALA A 14 10.80 12.77 6.76
N ALA A 15 11.97 12.13 6.62
CA ALA A 15 12.45 11.64 5.33
C ALA A 15 11.53 10.57 4.74
N LEU A 16 11.06 9.62 5.57
CA LEU A 16 10.09 8.61 5.13
C LEU A 16 8.74 9.24 4.78
N TYR A 17 8.29 10.23 5.56
CA TYR A 17 7.06 10.95 5.26
C TYR A 17 7.16 11.69 3.91
N GLY A 18 8.25 12.39 3.65
CA GLY A 18 8.49 13.07 2.37
C GLY A 18 8.49 12.10 1.18
N ARG A 19 9.03 10.89 1.37
CA ARG A 19 9.15 9.88 0.30
C ARG A 19 7.85 9.12 0.06
N TYR A 20 7.11 8.76 1.10
CA TYR A 20 5.97 7.84 1.02
C TYR A 20 4.62 8.50 1.29
N GLY A 21 4.57 9.65 1.96
CA GLY A 21 3.34 10.28 2.44
C GLY A 21 2.33 10.53 1.34
N ARG A 22 2.77 11.09 0.19
CA ARG A 22 1.88 11.33 -0.96
C ARG A 22 1.31 10.03 -1.55
N ARG A 23 2.14 8.98 -1.66
CA ARG A 23 1.70 7.67 -2.17
C ARG A 23 0.68 7.03 -1.24
N LEU A 24 0.92 7.09 0.07
CA LEU A 24 -0.01 6.60 1.08
C LEU A 24 -1.32 7.39 1.10
N PHE A 25 -1.27 8.71 0.93
CA PHE A 25 -2.46 9.54 0.83
C PHE A 25 -3.34 9.15 -0.36
N ARG A 26 -2.76 8.97 -1.54
CA ARG A 26 -3.50 8.47 -2.72
C ARG A 26 -4.13 7.10 -2.47
N PHE A 27 -3.38 6.19 -1.87
CA PHE A 27 -3.90 4.89 -1.44
C PHE A 27 -5.10 5.08 -0.50
N GLY A 28 -5.00 5.99 0.48
CA GLY A 28 -6.09 6.31 1.40
C GLY A 28 -7.33 6.83 0.66
N VAL A 29 -7.18 7.79 -0.24
CA VAL A 29 -8.29 8.35 -1.02
C VAL A 29 -9.00 7.26 -1.85
N GLN A 30 -8.24 6.39 -2.52
CA GLN A 30 -8.81 5.29 -3.29
C GLN A 30 -9.61 4.28 -2.44
N HIS A 31 -9.17 4.04 -1.20
CA HIS A 31 -9.77 2.99 -0.36
C HIS A 31 -10.81 3.50 0.62
N LEU A 32 -10.78 4.77 0.98
CA LEU A 32 -11.66 5.37 1.98
C LEU A 32 -12.66 6.35 1.37
N SER A 33 -12.44 6.79 0.13
CA SER A 33 -13.29 7.75 -0.60
C SER A 33 -13.55 9.05 0.18
N ASP A 34 -12.61 9.44 1.04
CA ASP A 34 -12.67 10.64 1.87
C ASP A 34 -11.24 11.13 2.13
N GLN A 35 -10.98 12.42 1.86
CA GLN A 35 -9.65 13.01 2.01
C GLN A 35 -9.25 13.13 3.48
N GLY A 36 -10.17 13.49 4.36
CA GLY A 36 -9.89 13.62 5.79
C GLY A 36 -9.55 12.26 6.42
N LEU A 37 -10.27 11.20 6.02
CA LEU A 37 -9.94 9.83 6.43
C LEU A 37 -8.62 9.34 5.83
N ALA A 38 -8.28 9.77 4.61
CA ALA A 38 -6.99 9.46 4.00
C ALA A 38 -5.83 10.14 4.75
N GLU A 39 -5.99 11.40 5.16
CA GLU A 39 -5.01 12.10 6.00
C GLU A 39 -4.85 11.43 7.37
N GLU A 40 -5.96 11.09 8.03
CA GLU A 40 -5.95 10.32 9.27
C GLU A 40 -5.22 8.99 9.10
N MET A 41 -5.50 8.27 8.01
CA MET A 41 -4.83 7.01 7.70
C MET A 41 -3.31 7.20 7.57
N VAL A 42 -2.86 8.24 6.86
CA VAL A 42 -1.42 8.53 6.71
C VAL A 42 -0.80 8.80 8.07
N GLN A 43 -1.39 9.67 8.88
CA GLN A 43 -0.88 10.00 10.22
C GLN A 43 -0.77 8.75 11.09
N GLU A 44 -1.84 7.97 11.20
CA GLU A 44 -1.86 6.75 12.02
C GLU A 44 -0.86 5.70 11.51
N THR A 45 -0.65 5.63 10.17
CA THR A 45 0.37 4.76 9.57
C THR A 45 1.76 5.10 10.09
N PHE A 46 2.13 6.37 10.12
CA PHE A 46 3.44 6.80 10.62
C PHE A 46 3.58 6.65 12.14
N VAL A 47 2.49 6.84 12.89
CA VAL A 47 2.46 6.56 14.34
C VAL A 47 2.69 5.07 14.61
N ARG A 48 2.02 4.18 13.86
CA ARG A 48 2.23 2.73 13.98
C ARG A 48 3.61 2.31 13.51
N LEU A 49 4.12 2.91 12.42
CA LEU A 49 5.50 2.68 11.98
C LEU A 49 6.49 2.96 13.11
N TRP A 50 6.37 4.12 13.74
CA TRP A 50 7.23 4.49 14.86
C TRP A 50 7.17 3.47 16.00
N ARG A 51 5.97 3.10 16.43
CA ARG A 51 5.77 2.12 17.52
C ARG A 51 6.29 0.72 17.20
N THR A 52 6.31 0.36 15.92
CA THR A 52 6.70 -0.98 15.46
C THR A 52 8.04 -1.03 14.75
N ALA A 53 8.79 0.09 14.70
CA ALA A 53 10.06 0.20 13.99
C ALA A 53 11.09 -0.87 14.41
N GLY A 54 11.12 -1.23 15.69
CA GLY A 54 12.00 -2.28 16.21
C GLY A 54 11.64 -3.71 15.73
N ARG A 55 10.47 -3.91 15.14
CA ARG A 55 10.05 -5.21 14.57
C ARG A 55 10.34 -5.32 13.08
N PHE A 56 10.81 -4.23 12.46
CA PHE A 56 11.14 -4.23 11.05
C PHE A 56 12.35 -5.09 10.77
N ASP A 57 12.22 -5.97 9.80
CA ASP A 57 13.25 -6.88 9.33
C ASP A 57 13.52 -6.62 7.84
N ALA A 58 14.68 -6.05 7.55
CA ALA A 58 15.08 -5.67 6.19
C ALA A 58 15.29 -6.89 5.26
N GLU A 59 15.54 -8.08 5.84
CA GLU A 59 15.66 -9.30 5.05
C GLU A 59 14.30 -9.82 4.55
N LYS A 60 13.21 -9.48 5.27
CA LYS A 60 11.85 -9.92 4.94
C LYS A 60 11.09 -8.97 4.02
N SER A 61 11.36 -7.66 4.10
CA SER A 61 10.62 -6.69 3.30
C SER A 61 11.34 -5.37 3.16
N SER A 62 10.99 -4.60 2.10
CA SER A 62 11.40 -3.20 2.01
C SER A 62 10.61 -2.32 2.99
N VAL A 63 11.17 -1.14 3.31
CA VAL A 63 10.47 -0.14 4.16
C VAL A 63 9.13 0.27 3.53
N GLY A 64 9.09 0.42 2.20
CA GLY A 64 7.86 0.73 1.47
C GLY A 64 6.80 -0.34 1.64
N THR A 65 7.16 -1.61 1.47
CA THR A 65 6.26 -2.76 1.69
C THR A 65 5.74 -2.78 3.13
N TYR A 66 6.62 -2.56 4.11
CA TYR A 66 6.23 -2.53 5.52
C TYR A 66 5.23 -1.40 5.83
N LEU A 67 5.49 -0.19 5.29
CA LEU A 67 4.56 0.94 5.39
C LEU A 67 3.20 0.63 4.77
N TYR A 68 3.18 0.01 3.59
CA TYR A 68 1.93 -0.36 2.92
C TYR A 68 1.11 -1.38 3.70
N VAL A 69 1.75 -2.36 4.32
CA VAL A 69 1.07 -3.34 5.20
C VAL A 69 0.42 -2.62 6.39
N ILE A 70 1.12 -1.67 7.00
CA ILE A 70 0.57 -0.87 8.10
C ILE A 70 -0.61 -0.03 7.59
N ALA A 71 -0.44 0.72 6.50
CA ALA A 71 -1.46 1.59 5.93
C ALA A 71 -2.75 0.83 5.59
N ARG A 72 -2.61 -0.35 5.01
CA ARG A 72 -3.74 -1.24 4.71
C ARG A 72 -4.47 -1.69 5.96
N SER A 73 -3.75 -2.03 7.03
CA SER A 73 -4.36 -2.37 8.32
C SER A 73 -5.12 -1.17 8.90
N VAL A 74 -4.52 0.03 8.84
CA VAL A 74 -5.17 1.27 9.30
C VAL A 74 -6.42 1.57 8.50
N ALA A 75 -6.37 1.50 7.17
CA ALA A 75 -7.53 1.71 6.32
C ALA A 75 -8.68 0.73 6.64
N ALA A 76 -8.34 -0.55 6.88
CA ALA A 76 -9.32 -1.55 7.28
C ALA A 76 -9.94 -1.24 8.65
N ASP A 77 -9.16 -0.73 9.60
CA ASP A 77 -9.65 -0.32 10.93
C ASP A 77 -10.57 0.90 10.83
N ILE A 78 -10.21 1.90 10.00
CA ILE A 78 -11.05 3.09 9.75
C ILE A 78 -12.38 2.68 9.13
N ARG A 79 -12.39 1.80 8.13
CA ARG A 79 -13.63 1.32 7.48
C ARG A 79 -14.56 0.55 8.41
N LYS A 80 -14.04 -0.06 9.47
CA LYS A 80 -14.84 -0.79 10.47
C LYS A 80 -15.47 0.12 11.52
N ARG A 81 -15.04 1.38 11.61
CA ARG A 81 -15.62 2.31 12.59
C ARG A 81 -17.09 2.58 12.21
N PRO A 82 -18.04 2.54 13.18
CA PRO A 82 -19.39 3.01 12.93
C PRO A 82 -19.31 4.49 12.52
N SER A 83 -19.48 4.78 11.24
CA SER A 83 -19.40 6.16 10.77
C SER A 83 -20.70 6.87 11.07
N SER A 84 -20.63 7.91 11.87
CA SER A 84 -21.67 8.95 11.99
C SER A 84 -21.65 9.93 10.80
N ARG A 85 -20.80 9.71 9.80
CA ARG A 85 -20.75 10.47 8.54
C ARG A 85 -21.20 9.59 7.38
N PRO A 86 -22.14 10.07 6.53
CA PRO A 86 -22.39 9.44 5.25
C PRO A 86 -21.06 9.43 4.46
N LEU A 87 -20.66 8.26 3.96
CA LEU A 87 -19.59 8.18 2.96
C LEU A 87 -20.09 8.97 1.75
N MET A 88 -19.53 10.15 1.51
CA MET A 88 -19.74 10.84 0.24
C MET A 88 -19.17 9.91 -0.85
N SER A 89 -20.04 9.54 -1.79
CA SER A 89 -19.62 8.80 -2.96
C SER A 89 -18.58 9.61 -3.73
N VAL A 90 -17.58 8.95 -4.29
CA VAL A 90 -16.46 9.56 -5.04
C VAL A 90 -16.93 10.41 -6.22
N GLU A 91 -18.18 10.26 -6.65
CA GLU A 91 -18.78 11.01 -7.78
C GLU A 91 -18.88 12.51 -7.55
N ASP A 92 -18.87 13.00 -6.29
CA ASP A 92 -18.97 14.41 -5.95
C ASP A 92 -17.70 15.02 -5.32
N ALA A 93 -16.64 14.24 -5.16
CA ALA A 93 -15.38 14.80 -4.71
C ALA A 93 -14.65 15.34 -5.95
N ASP A 94 -14.73 16.65 -6.14
CA ASP A 94 -13.84 17.40 -7.03
C ASP A 94 -12.42 17.34 -6.43
N VAL A 95 -11.78 16.16 -6.56
CA VAL A 95 -10.38 15.96 -6.20
C VAL A 95 -9.59 16.67 -7.28
N PRO A 96 -8.99 17.85 -7.00
CA PRO A 96 -8.18 18.51 -8.01
C PRO A 96 -7.15 17.50 -8.51
N PRO A 97 -6.98 17.34 -9.83
CA PRO A 97 -5.95 16.47 -10.34
C PRO A 97 -4.63 16.98 -9.78
N ILE A 98 -4.04 16.19 -8.86
CA ILE A 98 -2.69 16.47 -8.39
C ILE A 98 -1.84 16.30 -9.64
N PRO A 99 -1.14 17.34 -10.13
CA PRO A 99 -0.38 17.24 -11.37
C PRO A 99 0.56 16.05 -11.24
N ASP A 100 0.32 15.03 -12.05
CA ASP A 100 1.24 13.92 -12.15
C ASP A 100 2.54 14.50 -12.69
N SER A 101 3.61 14.47 -11.91
CA SER A 101 4.92 14.73 -12.44
C SER A 101 5.20 13.71 -13.54
N VAL A 102 5.98 14.07 -14.55
CA VAL A 102 6.36 13.16 -15.64
C VAL A 102 6.89 11.84 -15.06
N ASP A 103 7.63 11.89 -13.95
CA ASP A 103 8.14 10.73 -13.23
C ASP A 103 7.01 9.82 -12.70
N GLN A 104 5.88 10.38 -12.26
CA GLN A 104 4.75 9.59 -11.76
C GLN A 104 3.96 8.90 -12.87
N ILE A 105 3.89 9.52 -14.05
CA ILE A 105 3.28 8.91 -15.24
C ILE A 105 4.15 7.74 -15.71
N LEU A 106 5.47 7.94 -15.78
CA LEU A 106 6.44 6.89 -16.10
C LEU A 106 6.38 5.75 -15.08
N ASP A 107 6.33 6.07 -13.79
CA ASP A 107 6.16 5.10 -12.71
C ASP A 107 4.88 4.25 -12.90
N SER A 108 3.77 4.87 -13.29
CA SER A 108 2.51 4.15 -13.50
C SER A 108 2.54 3.23 -14.72
N VAL A 109 3.21 3.63 -15.80
CA VAL A 109 3.39 2.81 -17.01
C VAL A 109 4.29 1.62 -16.72
N ILE A 110 5.43 1.84 -16.09
CA ILE A 110 6.39 0.78 -15.74
C ILE A 110 5.75 -0.24 -14.78
N VAL A 111 4.98 0.22 -13.79
CA VAL A 111 4.26 -0.66 -12.87
C VAL A 111 3.22 -1.50 -13.62
N ARG A 112 2.48 -0.90 -14.56
CA ARG A 112 1.50 -1.62 -15.38
C ARG A 112 2.18 -2.69 -16.24
N GLU A 113 3.24 -2.32 -16.97
CA GLU A 113 4.00 -3.27 -17.79
C GLU A 113 4.60 -4.41 -16.97
N ALA A 114 5.14 -4.11 -15.78
CA ALA A 114 5.64 -5.14 -14.87
C ALA A 114 4.50 -6.06 -14.38
N PHE A 115 3.32 -5.50 -14.12
CA PHE A 115 2.14 -6.26 -13.71
C PHE A 115 1.64 -7.18 -14.82
N ASP A 116 1.68 -6.72 -16.08
CA ASP A 116 1.28 -7.49 -17.26
C ASP A 116 2.18 -8.72 -17.53
N THR A 117 3.39 -8.75 -16.94
CA THR A 117 4.24 -9.94 -16.99
C THR A 117 3.86 -11.03 -16.00
N LEU A 118 2.96 -10.76 -15.06
CA LEU A 118 2.53 -11.74 -14.08
C LEU A 118 1.61 -12.79 -14.70
N GLY A 119 1.77 -14.04 -14.29
CA GLY A 119 0.79 -15.07 -14.60
C GLY A 119 -0.60 -14.72 -14.03
N PRO A 120 -1.69 -15.07 -14.75
CA PRO A 120 -3.06 -14.63 -14.42
C PRO A 120 -3.47 -14.93 -12.97
N ALA A 121 -3.08 -16.10 -12.44
CA ALA A 121 -3.40 -16.49 -11.06
C ALA A 121 -2.69 -15.65 -10.00
N HIS A 122 -1.50 -15.11 -10.29
CA HIS A 122 -0.76 -14.20 -9.42
C HIS A 122 -1.31 -12.78 -9.54
N ALA A 123 -1.56 -12.32 -10.76
CA ALA A 123 -2.14 -11.00 -11.03
C ALA A 123 -3.51 -10.83 -10.34
N GLU A 124 -4.36 -11.84 -10.40
CA GLU A 124 -5.69 -11.83 -9.79
C GLU A 124 -5.64 -11.64 -8.28
N VAL A 125 -4.84 -12.41 -7.56
CA VAL A 125 -4.75 -12.27 -6.09
C VAL A 125 -4.13 -10.94 -5.67
N ILE A 126 -3.17 -10.41 -6.45
CA ILE A 126 -2.56 -9.10 -6.17
C ILE A 126 -3.58 -7.99 -6.44
N ARG A 127 -4.34 -8.06 -7.54
CA ARG A 127 -5.38 -7.09 -7.87
C ARG A 127 -6.45 -7.03 -6.79
N LEU A 128 -7.03 -8.16 -6.41
CA LEU A 128 -8.02 -8.23 -5.34
C LEU A 128 -7.49 -7.67 -4.01
N ALA A 129 -6.21 -7.95 -3.70
CA ALA A 129 -5.58 -7.41 -2.53
C ALA A 129 -5.37 -5.90 -2.62
N HIS A 130 -5.00 -5.36 -3.77
CA HIS A 130 -4.54 -3.98 -3.93
C HIS A 130 -5.66 -3.03 -4.35
N GLU A 131 -6.47 -3.40 -5.34
CA GLU A 131 -7.55 -2.57 -5.86
C GLU A 131 -8.80 -2.63 -4.98
N GLU A 132 -9.18 -3.83 -4.55
CA GLU A 132 -10.39 -4.02 -3.73
C GLU A 132 -10.09 -4.04 -2.20
N GLY A 133 -8.83 -3.97 -1.80
CA GLY A 133 -8.41 -3.94 -0.39
C GLY A 133 -8.75 -5.21 0.40
N LEU A 134 -9.00 -6.35 -0.28
CA LEU A 134 -9.39 -7.58 0.37
C LEU A 134 -8.25 -8.20 1.17
N THR A 135 -8.58 -8.76 2.33
CA THR A 135 -7.65 -9.59 3.10
C THR A 135 -7.42 -10.92 2.39
N GLN A 136 -6.31 -11.60 2.68
CA GLN A 136 -6.03 -12.92 2.09
C GLN A 136 -7.13 -13.95 2.39
N GLN A 137 -7.80 -13.85 3.54
CA GLN A 137 -8.95 -14.69 3.85
C GLN A 137 -10.14 -14.37 2.94
N GLN A 138 -10.49 -13.10 2.77
CA GLN A 138 -11.57 -12.69 1.87
C GLN A 138 -11.30 -13.08 0.41
N ILE A 139 -10.02 -13.01 -0.03
CA ILE A 139 -9.61 -13.49 -1.36
C ILE A 139 -9.79 -15.01 -1.46
N ALA A 140 -9.41 -15.75 -0.43
CA ALA A 140 -9.59 -17.20 -0.38
C ALA A 140 -11.07 -17.58 -0.48
N ASP A 141 -11.92 -16.89 0.28
CA ASP A 141 -13.36 -17.10 0.26
C ASP A 141 -13.97 -16.75 -1.11
N ARG A 142 -13.57 -15.61 -1.70
CA ARG A 142 -14.07 -15.12 -2.99
C ARG A 142 -13.65 -15.99 -4.17
N LEU A 143 -12.44 -16.48 -4.18
CA LEU A 143 -11.90 -17.33 -5.26
C LEU A 143 -12.15 -18.82 -5.02
N VAL A 144 -12.75 -19.17 -3.88
CA VAL A 144 -12.97 -20.58 -3.45
C VAL A 144 -11.64 -21.34 -3.45
N LEU A 145 -10.61 -20.75 -2.89
CA LEU A 145 -9.27 -21.31 -2.81
C LEU A 145 -8.84 -21.50 -1.35
N PRO A 146 -8.00 -22.50 -1.05
CA PRO A 146 -7.38 -22.60 0.27
C PRO A 146 -6.56 -21.33 0.58
N LEU A 147 -6.64 -20.85 1.82
CA LEU A 147 -5.86 -19.68 2.27
C LEU A 147 -4.35 -19.84 2.02
N GLY A 148 -3.81 -21.07 2.17
CA GLY A 148 -2.42 -21.37 1.85
C GLY A 148 -2.07 -21.10 0.39
N THR A 149 -2.98 -21.42 -0.53
CA THR A 149 -2.82 -21.16 -1.96
C THR A 149 -2.79 -19.66 -2.25
N VAL A 150 -3.69 -18.88 -1.62
CA VAL A 150 -3.70 -17.41 -1.76
C VAL A 150 -2.39 -16.81 -1.23
N LYS A 151 -1.93 -17.26 -0.06
CA LYS A 151 -0.63 -16.81 0.51
C LYS A 151 0.53 -17.09 -0.44
N THR A 152 0.59 -18.30 -0.98
CA THR A 152 1.65 -18.71 -1.90
C THR A 152 1.60 -17.92 -3.22
N ARG A 153 0.42 -17.76 -3.81
CA ARG A 153 0.22 -16.95 -5.02
C ARG A 153 0.61 -15.48 -4.79
N THR A 154 0.20 -14.90 -3.67
CA THR A 154 0.58 -13.53 -3.32
C THR A 154 2.09 -13.39 -3.17
N PHE A 155 2.74 -14.31 -2.45
CA PHE A 155 4.19 -14.30 -2.25
C PHE A 155 4.97 -14.38 -3.57
N HIS A 156 4.65 -15.37 -4.41
CA HIS A 156 5.34 -15.54 -5.68
C HIS A 156 5.02 -14.42 -6.68
N GLY A 157 3.77 -13.95 -6.71
CA GLY A 157 3.37 -12.82 -7.54
C GLY A 157 4.09 -11.53 -7.17
N MET A 158 4.17 -11.21 -5.88
CA MET A 158 4.91 -10.02 -5.40
C MET A 158 6.41 -10.13 -5.68
N ARG A 159 6.99 -11.33 -5.55
CA ARG A 159 8.39 -11.55 -5.89
C ARG A 159 8.66 -11.35 -7.40
N ALA A 160 7.80 -11.89 -8.25
CA ALA A 160 7.91 -11.73 -9.70
C ALA A 160 7.74 -10.25 -10.10
N LEU A 161 6.75 -9.56 -9.52
CA LEU A 161 6.54 -8.13 -9.74
C LEU A 161 7.76 -7.30 -9.35
N ARG A 162 8.36 -7.59 -8.20
CA ARG A 162 9.58 -6.93 -7.75
C ARG A 162 10.73 -7.12 -8.77
N THR A 163 10.95 -8.36 -9.22
CA THR A 163 11.98 -8.65 -10.23
C THR A 163 11.72 -7.86 -11.51
N ALA A 164 10.50 -7.89 -12.02
CA ALA A 164 10.12 -7.17 -13.22
C ALA A 164 10.28 -5.64 -13.09
N LEU A 165 10.05 -5.07 -11.92
CA LEU A 165 10.28 -3.65 -11.64
C LEU A 165 11.76 -3.30 -11.60
N ILE A 166 12.59 -4.12 -10.96
CA ILE A 166 14.06 -3.92 -10.90
C ILE A 166 14.66 -3.97 -12.31
N GLU A 167 14.25 -4.93 -13.14
CA GLU A 167 14.70 -5.05 -14.54
C GLU A 167 14.36 -3.81 -15.39
N ARG A 168 13.32 -3.06 -15.00
CA ARG A 168 12.88 -1.80 -15.64
C ARG A 168 13.45 -0.54 -14.98
N GLY A 169 14.44 -0.69 -14.10
CA GLY A 169 15.14 0.43 -13.48
C GLY A 169 14.53 0.94 -12.17
N PHE A 170 13.54 0.25 -11.62
CA PHE A 170 12.97 0.57 -10.31
C PHE A 170 13.83 -0.04 -9.19
N HIS A 171 14.78 0.72 -8.66
CA HIS A 171 15.71 0.23 -7.64
C HIS A 171 15.23 0.37 -6.19
N ASP A 172 14.06 0.95 -5.96
CA ASP A 172 13.50 1.28 -4.63
C ASP A 172 12.30 0.40 -4.20
N VAL A 173 12.22 -0.85 -4.68
CA VAL A 173 11.10 -1.77 -4.43
C VAL A 173 11.46 -2.85 -3.43
#